data_1fd1e293a64a10ab6d6ae56a494fae3b
#
_entry.id   1fd1e293a64a10ab6d6ae56a494fae3b
#
_cell.length_a   1.000
_cell.length_b   1.000
_cell.length_c   1.000
_cell.angle_alpha   90.00
_cell.angle_beta   90.00
_cell.angle_gamma   90.00
#
_symmetry.space_group_name_H-M   'P 1'
#
loop_
_entity.id
_entity.type
_entity.pdbx_description
1 polymer ?
#
loop_
_entity_poly.entity_id
_entity_poly.type
_entity_poly.pdbx_seq_one_letter_code
_entity_poly.pdbx_strand_id
1 'polypeptide(L)'
;MKIILIRHGMTEGNLKRRYIGTMDEDLINTDCLKGDYPKCERVVASPLKRCIQTAEYIYPNVDIEICDKLKECDFGDFENKSYEDLKDNPDYQKWLDSNGELPFPNGETHEDFKNRCKEGFFESLTERDTAFVIHGGSIMAIMQKLFGGNFYYYQVKNGCGYEFEMRNGEIVDDYSPIGCG
;
A
#
# COMPACT_ATOMS: atom_id res chain seq x y z
N MET A 1 -0.17 -8.37 19.55
CA MET A 1 -0.87 -7.28 18.86
C MET A 1 -1.32 -7.74 17.48
N LYS A 2 -2.50 -7.30 17.08
CA LYS A 2 -3.02 -7.51 15.74
C LYS A 2 -2.50 -6.42 14.80
N ILE A 3 -2.05 -6.81 13.62
CA ILE A 3 -1.67 -5.90 12.53
C ILE A 3 -2.68 -6.06 11.40
N ILE A 4 -3.13 -4.92 10.89
CA ILE A 4 -4.12 -4.84 9.82
C ILE A 4 -3.52 -3.95 8.72
N LEU A 5 -3.30 -4.50 7.53
CA LEU A 5 -2.81 -3.74 6.36
C LEU A 5 -3.98 -3.53 5.41
N ILE A 6 -4.30 -2.29 5.04
CA ILE A 6 -5.43 -1.93 4.17
C ILE A 6 -4.92 -1.07 3.02
N ARG A 7 -5.22 -1.47 1.79
CA ARG A 7 -5.02 -0.62 0.63
C ARG A 7 -6.10 0.46 0.58
N HIS A 8 -5.71 1.70 0.34
CA HIS A 8 -6.63 2.82 0.19
C HIS A 8 -7.78 2.55 -0.79
N GLY A 9 -8.87 3.29 -0.67
CA GLY A 9 -10.04 3.23 -1.54
C GLY A 9 -9.74 3.64 -2.99
N MET A 10 -10.75 3.59 -3.85
CA MET A 10 -10.63 3.83 -5.28
C MET A 10 -10.41 5.31 -5.61
N THR A 11 -9.41 5.61 -6.46
CA THR A 11 -9.16 6.93 -7.03
C THR A 11 -9.43 6.95 -8.54
N GLU A 12 -9.45 8.14 -9.14
CA GLU A 12 -9.62 8.31 -10.58
C GLU A 12 -8.48 7.63 -11.37
N GLY A 13 -7.25 7.75 -10.90
CA GLY A 13 -6.09 7.10 -11.51
C GLY A 13 -6.17 5.58 -11.44
N ASN A 14 -6.66 5.02 -10.33
CA ASN A 14 -6.90 3.57 -10.23
C ASN A 14 -7.97 3.10 -11.22
N LEU A 15 -9.07 3.84 -11.35
CA LEU A 15 -10.13 3.53 -12.31
C LEU A 15 -9.59 3.51 -13.75
N LYS A 16 -8.72 4.45 -14.07
CA LYS A 16 -8.04 4.55 -15.38
C LYS A 16 -6.83 3.65 -15.52
N ARG A 17 -6.50 2.81 -14.52
CA ARG A 17 -5.35 1.90 -14.51
C ARG A 17 -4.02 2.62 -14.76
N ARG A 18 -3.84 3.80 -14.15
CA ARG A 18 -2.62 4.58 -14.21
C ARG A 18 -1.69 4.25 -13.05
N TYR A 19 -0.40 4.44 -13.28
CA TYR A 19 0.60 4.46 -12.21
C TYR A 19 0.41 5.72 -11.38
N ILE A 20 -0.08 5.59 -10.15
CA ILE A 20 -0.34 6.69 -9.22
C ILE A 20 0.49 6.48 -7.96
N GLY A 21 1.66 7.07 -7.92
CA GLY A 21 2.60 7.04 -6.81
C GLY A 21 2.53 8.30 -5.97
N THR A 22 3.26 9.32 -6.40
CA THR A 22 3.41 10.60 -5.69
C THR A 22 2.22 11.54 -5.86
N MET A 23 1.43 11.38 -6.92
CA MET A 23 0.23 12.19 -7.14
C MET A 23 -0.77 12.01 -6.01
N ASP A 24 -1.29 13.13 -5.51
CA ASP A 24 -2.21 13.17 -4.39
C ASP A 24 -3.65 13.31 -4.85
N GLU A 25 -4.31 12.19 -5.08
CA GLU A 25 -5.69 12.10 -5.53
C GLU A 25 -6.64 11.86 -4.36
N ASP A 26 -7.87 12.42 -4.47
CA ASP A 26 -8.99 12.11 -3.59
C ASP A 26 -9.64 10.76 -3.95
N LEU A 27 -10.38 10.16 -3.02
CA LEU A 27 -11.25 9.03 -3.32
C LEU A 27 -12.40 9.47 -4.24
N ILE A 28 -12.74 8.64 -5.24
CA ILE A 28 -13.92 8.91 -6.09
C ILE A 28 -15.23 8.52 -5.40
N ASN A 29 -15.19 7.50 -4.54
CA ASN A 29 -16.30 7.03 -3.71
C ASN A 29 -15.76 6.06 -2.64
N THR A 30 -16.66 5.60 -1.79
CA THR A 30 -16.36 4.64 -0.70
C THR A 30 -16.94 3.26 -0.92
N ASP A 31 -17.39 2.93 -2.13
CA ASP A 31 -18.09 1.67 -2.38
C ASP A 31 -17.24 0.43 -2.09
N CYS A 32 -15.94 0.47 -2.43
CA CYS A 32 -15.01 -0.62 -2.11
C CYS A 32 -14.60 -0.68 -0.63
N LEU A 33 -15.08 0.24 0.21
CA LEU A 33 -14.77 0.32 1.64
C LEU A 33 -15.94 -0.15 2.52
N LYS A 34 -17.01 -0.71 1.94
CA LYS A 34 -18.20 -1.18 2.67
C LYS A 34 -18.05 -2.57 3.31
N GLY A 35 -16.87 -3.17 3.21
CA GLY A 35 -16.55 -4.46 3.83
C GLY A 35 -16.42 -4.38 5.36
N ASP A 36 -16.32 -5.54 5.99
CA ASP A 36 -16.03 -5.63 7.41
C ASP A 36 -14.51 -5.50 7.66
N TYR A 37 -14.14 -4.59 8.54
CA TYR A 37 -12.75 -4.38 8.95
C TYR A 37 -12.57 -4.71 10.43
N PRO A 38 -11.45 -5.37 10.81
CA PRO A 38 -11.15 -5.63 12.21
C PRO A 38 -11.02 -4.32 13.00
N LYS A 39 -11.43 -4.35 14.26
CA LYS A 39 -11.21 -3.23 15.17
C LYS A 39 -9.73 -3.08 15.48
N CYS A 40 -9.30 -1.84 15.68
CA CYS A 40 -7.96 -1.48 16.10
C CYS A 40 -8.01 -0.38 17.17
N GLU A 41 -6.89 -0.22 17.86
CA GLU A 41 -6.70 0.83 18.88
C GLU A 41 -5.94 2.03 18.31
N ARG A 42 -5.32 1.87 17.14
CA ARG A 42 -4.45 2.83 16.52
C ARG A 42 -4.50 2.72 14.99
N VAL A 43 -4.42 3.84 14.30
CA VAL A 43 -4.32 3.90 12.84
C VAL A 43 -3.05 4.63 12.44
N VAL A 44 -2.28 4.02 11.55
CA VAL A 44 -1.13 4.65 10.87
C VAL A 44 -1.46 4.76 9.39
N ALA A 45 -1.30 5.92 8.79
CA ALA A 45 -1.61 6.13 7.39
C ALA A 45 -0.43 6.74 6.61
N SER A 46 -0.36 6.43 5.33
CA SER A 46 0.41 7.24 4.39
C SER A 46 -0.13 8.67 4.38
N PRO A 47 0.71 9.70 4.18
CA PRO A 47 0.28 11.10 4.16
C PRO A 47 -0.60 11.46 2.95
N LEU A 48 -0.73 10.59 1.95
CA LEU A 48 -1.50 10.87 0.75
C LEU A 48 -3.01 10.82 1.06
N LYS A 49 -3.77 11.79 0.54
CA LYS A 49 -5.20 12.00 0.83
C LYS A 49 -6.03 10.73 0.73
N ARG A 50 -5.83 9.93 -0.32
CA ARG A 50 -6.54 8.67 -0.51
C ARG A 50 -6.41 7.70 0.67
N CYS A 51 -5.25 7.70 1.35
CA CYS A 51 -5.06 6.87 2.54
C CYS A 51 -5.72 7.48 3.78
N ILE A 52 -5.58 8.80 3.96
CA ILE A 52 -6.20 9.53 5.08
C ILE A 52 -7.73 9.40 5.00
N GLN A 53 -8.33 9.70 3.84
CA GLN A 53 -9.78 9.58 3.62
C GLN A 53 -10.30 8.16 3.81
N THR A 54 -9.51 7.16 3.42
CA THR A 54 -9.84 5.75 3.67
C THR A 54 -9.83 5.44 5.17
N ALA A 55 -8.81 5.90 5.88
CA ALA A 55 -8.68 5.72 7.33
C ALA A 55 -9.83 6.40 8.10
N GLU A 56 -10.16 7.63 7.75
CA GLU A 56 -11.29 8.38 8.33
C GLU A 56 -12.63 7.67 8.11
N TYR A 57 -12.82 7.07 6.93
CA TYR A 57 -14.05 6.34 6.61
C TYR A 57 -14.18 5.04 7.39
N ILE A 58 -13.10 4.23 7.47
CA ILE A 58 -13.13 2.91 8.13
C ILE A 58 -13.08 3.05 9.66
N TYR A 59 -12.28 4.00 10.17
CA TYR A 59 -12.00 4.19 11.60
C TYR A 59 -12.30 5.62 12.09
N PRO A 60 -13.54 6.10 11.98
CA PRO A 60 -13.88 7.52 12.21
C PRO A 60 -13.64 8.02 13.64
N ASN A 61 -13.41 7.13 14.60
CA ASN A 61 -13.22 7.45 16.02
C ASN A 61 -11.81 7.12 16.53
N VAL A 62 -10.87 6.89 15.64
CA VAL A 62 -9.47 6.57 15.98
C VAL A 62 -8.57 7.65 15.42
N ASP A 63 -7.65 8.18 16.23
CA ASP A 63 -6.67 9.15 15.76
C ASP A 63 -5.73 8.53 14.73
N ILE A 64 -5.47 9.28 13.65
CA ILE A 64 -4.64 8.85 12.55
C ILE A 64 -3.24 9.43 12.71
N GLU A 65 -2.25 8.57 12.85
CA GLU A 65 -0.83 8.94 12.82
C GLU A 65 -0.31 8.84 11.39
N ILE A 66 0.45 9.84 10.96
CA ILE A 66 1.00 9.89 9.59
C ILE A 66 2.42 9.37 9.58
N CYS A 67 2.72 8.47 8.65
CA CYS A 67 4.06 7.95 8.39
C CYS A 67 4.49 8.22 6.94
N ASP A 68 5.40 9.17 6.73
CA ASP A 68 5.92 9.55 5.41
C ASP A 68 6.61 8.39 4.67
N LYS A 69 7.24 7.49 5.41
CA LYS A 69 7.92 6.32 4.84
C LYS A 69 6.97 5.31 4.19
N LEU A 70 5.65 5.43 4.46
CA LEU A 70 4.62 4.54 3.90
C LEU A 70 3.93 5.09 2.65
N LYS A 71 4.46 6.15 2.01
CA LYS A 71 4.02 6.62 0.69
C LYS A 71 4.16 5.53 -0.37
N GLU A 72 3.35 5.61 -1.44
CA GLU A 72 3.52 4.75 -2.61
C GLU A 72 4.86 5.02 -3.32
N CYS A 73 5.27 4.12 -4.19
CA CYS A 73 6.46 4.26 -5.00
C CYS A 73 6.38 5.51 -5.88
N ASP A 74 7.49 6.23 -6.00
CA ASP A 74 7.64 7.28 -7.02
C ASP A 74 7.89 6.60 -8.37
N PHE A 75 6.88 6.62 -9.23
CA PHE A 75 6.95 6.02 -10.56
C PHE A 75 7.66 6.91 -11.60
N GLY A 76 8.19 8.06 -11.19
CA GLY A 76 8.96 8.97 -12.04
C GLY A 76 8.26 9.29 -13.36
N ASP A 77 8.90 9.03 -14.48
CA ASP A 77 8.35 9.33 -15.80
C ASP A 77 7.12 8.49 -16.18
N PHE A 78 6.77 7.46 -15.39
CA PHE A 78 5.57 6.65 -15.60
C PHE A 78 4.36 7.17 -14.80
N GLU A 79 4.55 8.15 -13.91
CA GLU A 79 3.46 8.76 -13.14
C GLU A 79 2.32 9.22 -14.04
N ASN A 80 1.08 8.96 -13.57
CA ASN A 80 -0.17 9.32 -14.23
C ASN A 80 -0.37 8.77 -15.65
N LYS A 81 0.37 7.75 -16.04
CA LYS A 81 0.27 7.07 -17.32
C LYS A 81 -0.26 5.65 -17.14
N SER A 82 -1.05 5.20 -18.11
CA SER A 82 -1.55 3.83 -18.19
C SER A 82 -0.61 2.95 -19.04
N TYR A 83 -0.86 1.65 -19.07
CA TYR A 83 -0.18 0.75 -20.02
C TYR A 83 -0.34 1.21 -21.46
N GLU A 84 -1.53 1.66 -21.86
CA GLU A 84 -1.77 2.15 -23.24
C GLU A 84 -0.93 3.39 -23.58
N ASP A 85 -0.69 4.27 -22.59
CA ASP A 85 0.14 5.46 -22.77
C ASP A 85 1.63 5.12 -22.85
N LEU A 86 2.05 3.98 -22.27
CA LEU A 86 3.46 3.59 -22.12
C LEU A 86 3.90 2.45 -23.03
N LYS A 87 2.98 1.72 -23.67
CA LYS A 87 3.29 0.48 -24.40
C LYS A 87 4.34 0.63 -25.51
N ASP A 88 4.45 1.82 -26.11
CA ASP A 88 5.43 2.12 -27.15
C ASP A 88 6.67 2.87 -26.62
N ASN A 89 6.76 3.08 -25.30
CA ASN A 89 7.90 3.73 -24.65
C ASN A 89 9.05 2.72 -24.46
N PRO A 90 10.26 2.98 -25.00
CA PRO A 90 11.38 2.03 -24.91
C PRO A 90 11.83 1.72 -23.48
N ASP A 91 11.77 2.69 -22.57
CA ASP A 91 12.20 2.49 -21.19
C ASP A 91 11.15 1.69 -20.41
N TYR A 92 9.87 1.87 -20.75
CA TYR A 92 8.80 1.04 -20.19
C TYR A 92 8.91 -0.42 -20.66
N GLN A 93 9.24 -0.66 -21.94
CA GLN A 93 9.46 -2.02 -22.44
C GLN A 93 10.67 -2.69 -21.75
N LYS A 94 11.78 -1.98 -21.56
CA LYS A 94 12.93 -2.50 -20.78
C LYS A 94 12.53 -2.83 -19.35
N TRP A 95 11.71 -1.97 -18.72
CA TRP A 95 11.22 -2.20 -17.37
C TRP A 95 10.34 -3.45 -17.28
N LEU A 96 9.43 -3.67 -18.24
CA LEU A 96 8.62 -4.89 -18.36
C LEU A 96 9.49 -6.13 -18.55
N ASP A 97 10.47 -6.08 -19.46
CA ASP A 97 11.40 -7.18 -19.75
C ASP A 97 12.24 -7.59 -18.53
N SER A 98 12.49 -6.62 -17.62
CA SER A 98 13.16 -6.88 -16.34
C SER A 98 12.22 -7.45 -15.26
N ASN A 99 10.95 -7.73 -15.57
CA ASN A 99 9.91 -8.06 -14.58
C ASN A 99 9.73 -6.98 -13.49
N GLY A 100 9.94 -5.71 -13.83
CA GLY A 100 9.79 -4.59 -12.92
C GLY A 100 10.96 -4.39 -11.95
N GLU A 101 12.11 -5.01 -12.21
CA GLU A 101 13.30 -4.88 -11.35
C GLU A 101 14.15 -3.63 -11.63
N LEU A 102 14.07 -3.10 -12.85
CA LEU A 102 14.76 -1.85 -13.17
C LEU A 102 14.14 -0.66 -12.42
N PRO A 103 14.95 0.36 -12.05
CA PRO A 103 14.41 1.58 -11.46
C PRO A 103 13.48 2.31 -12.43
N PHE A 104 12.50 3.02 -11.89
CA PHE A 104 11.66 3.91 -12.69
C PHE A 104 12.50 5.10 -13.19
N PRO A 105 12.45 5.45 -14.47
CA PRO A 105 13.17 6.63 -14.98
C PRO A 105 12.78 7.89 -14.19
N ASN A 106 13.74 8.58 -13.61
CA ASN A 106 13.54 9.74 -12.72
C ASN A 106 12.68 9.49 -11.48
N GLY A 107 12.47 8.24 -11.11
CA GLY A 107 11.70 7.82 -9.95
C GLY A 107 12.53 7.03 -8.94
N GLU A 108 11.85 6.30 -8.09
CA GLU A 108 12.44 5.51 -7.00
C GLU A 108 12.93 4.15 -7.52
N THR A 109 14.01 3.61 -6.94
CA THR A 109 14.36 2.22 -7.20
C THR A 109 13.43 1.28 -6.42
N HIS A 110 13.23 0.09 -6.94
CA HIS A 110 12.38 -0.91 -6.27
C HIS A 110 12.95 -1.31 -4.88
N GLU A 111 14.27 -1.29 -4.75
CA GLU A 111 14.95 -1.59 -3.48
C GLU A 111 14.77 -0.47 -2.45
N ASP A 112 14.99 0.79 -2.83
CA ASP A 112 14.81 1.95 -1.94
C ASP A 112 13.36 2.04 -1.46
N PHE A 113 12.41 1.88 -2.36
CA PHE A 113 10.99 1.82 -2.05
C PHE A 113 10.68 0.74 -0.99
N LYS A 114 11.10 -0.50 -1.24
CA LYS A 114 10.87 -1.61 -0.31
C LYS A 114 11.51 -1.37 1.05
N ASN A 115 12.75 -0.84 1.06
CA ASN A 115 13.45 -0.58 2.30
C ASN A 115 12.77 0.53 3.12
N ARG A 116 12.36 1.61 2.46
CA ARG A 116 11.63 2.72 3.09
C ARG A 116 10.29 2.24 3.70
N CYS A 117 9.52 1.42 2.96
CA CYS A 117 8.25 0.88 3.45
C CYS A 117 8.45 -0.03 4.67
N LYS A 118 9.47 -0.90 4.64
CA LYS A 118 9.82 -1.76 5.78
C LYS A 118 10.21 -0.93 7.01
N GLU A 119 11.09 0.04 6.85
CA GLU A 119 11.47 0.95 7.92
C GLU A 119 10.26 1.63 8.55
N GLY A 120 9.40 2.25 7.71
CA GLY A 120 8.18 2.92 8.19
C GLY A 120 7.24 1.99 8.95
N PHE A 121 7.10 0.75 8.47
CA PHE A 121 6.30 -0.26 9.16
C PHE A 121 6.88 -0.63 10.52
N PHE A 122 8.17 -1.03 10.57
CA PHE A 122 8.79 -1.48 11.82
C PHE A 122 8.94 -0.35 12.85
N GLU A 123 9.25 0.88 12.43
CA GLU A 123 9.33 2.04 13.33
C GLU A 123 7.95 2.42 13.91
N SER A 124 6.87 2.10 13.19
CA SER A 124 5.50 2.37 13.62
C SER A 124 4.91 1.27 14.51
N LEU A 125 5.60 0.16 14.74
CA LEU A 125 5.08 -0.92 15.60
C LEU A 125 5.02 -0.50 17.08
N THR A 126 3.95 -0.91 17.74
CA THR A 126 3.75 -0.77 19.20
C THR A 126 3.10 -2.06 19.72
N GLU A 127 2.79 -2.14 21.02
CA GLU A 127 2.07 -3.27 21.60
C GLU A 127 0.54 -3.21 21.35
N ARG A 128 0.03 -2.16 20.67
CA ARG A 128 -1.40 -1.96 20.40
C ARG A 128 -1.82 -2.54 19.06
N ASP A 129 -3.05 -3.02 18.97
CA ASP A 129 -3.67 -3.43 17.71
C ASP A 129 -3.69 -2.25 16.73
N THR A 130 -3.00 -2.36 15.62
CA THR A 130 -2.73 -1.25 14.70
C THR A 130 -3.19 -1.56 13.28
N ALA A 131 -3.98 -0.65 12.70
CA ALA A 131 -4.30 -0.65 11.29
C ALA A 131 -3.37 0.30 10.50
N PHE A 132 -2.79 -0.20 9.42
CA PHE A 132 -1.99 0.56 8.47
C PHE A 132 -2.82 0.79 7.21
N VAL A 133 -3.19 2.03 6.94
CA VAL A 133 -3.92 2.40 5.71
C VAL A 133 -2.93 2.99 4.71
N ILE A 134 -2.55 2.18 3.74
CA ILE A 134 -1.40 2.40 2.87
C ILE A 134 -1.70 2.03 1.40
N HIS A 135 -0.68 1.73 0.62
CA HIS A 135 -0.78 1.49 -0.82
C HIS A 135 -0.52 0.03 -1.19
N GLY A 136 -0.87 -0.33 -2.42
CA GLY A 136 -0.66 -1.69 -2.91
C GLY A 136 0.81 -2.11 -2.88
N GLY A 137 1.70 -1.25 -3.35
CA GLY A 137 3.14 -1.50 -3.33
C GLY A 137 3.70 -1.62 -1.91
N SER A 138 3.28 -0.74 -1.00
CA SER A 138 3.71 -0.77 0.41
C SER A 138 3.27 -2.07 1.11
N ILE A 139 2.03 -2.54 0.86
CA ILE A 139 1.55 -3.83 1.39
C ILE A 139 2.42 -4.97 0.86
N MET A 140 2.65 -5.02 -0.46
CA MET A 140 3.47 -6.06 -1.08
C MET A 140 4.89 -6.09 -0.48
N ALA A 141 5.51 -4.93 -0.23
CA ALA A 141 6.85 -4.83 0.35
C ALA A 141 6.90 -5.35 1.80
N ILE A 142 5.91 -4.98 2.61
CA ILE A 142 5.80 -5.42 4.01
C ILE A 142 5.54 -6.93 4.08
N MET A 143 4.55 -7.41 3.34
CA MET A 143 4.17 -8.83 3.33
C MET A 143 5.30 -9.72 2.82
N GLN A 144 6.00 -9.32 1.75
CA GLN A 144 7.17 -10.05 1.27
C GLN A 144 8.28 -10.14 2.35
N LYS A 145 8.49 -9.08 3.12
CA LYS A 145 9.47 -9.08 4.21
C LYS A 145 9.09 -10.02 5.34
N LEU A 146 7.80 -10.09 5.69
CA LEU A 146 7.30 -10.84 6.84
C LEU A 146 7.09 -12.33 6.53
N PHE A 147 6.55 -12.64 5.36
CA PHE A 147 6.13 -14.00 4.99
C PHE A 147 6.96 -14.62 3.84
N GLY A 148 7.89 -13.87 3.25
CA GLY A 148 8.71 -14.35 2.14
C GLY A 148 7.96 -14.39 0.79
N GLY A 149 8.41 -15.22 -0.12
CA GLY A 149 7.77 -15.43 -1.42
C GLY A 149 7.97 -14.30 -2.43
N ASN A 150 7.18 -14.33 -3.49
CA ASN A 150 7.23 -13.31 -4.54
C ASN A 150 6.45 -12.05 -4.13
N PHE A 151 7.01 -10.88 -4.43
CA PHE A 151 6.42 -9.57 -4.14
C PHE A 151 4.97 -9.45 -4.62
N TYR A 152 4.68 -9.84 -5.86
CA TYR A 152 3.37 -9.71 -6.49
C TYR A 152 2.30 -10.69 -5.95
N TYR A 153 2.67 -11.70 -5.17
CA TYR A 153 1.69 -12.59 -4.52
C TYR A 153 0.79 -11.88 -3.52
N TYR A 154 1.25 -10.75 -2.99
CA TYR A 154 0.54 -9.96 -1.99
C TYR A 154 -0.24 -8.78 -2.59
N GLN A 155 -0.47 -8.80 -3.91
CA GLN A 155 -1.26 -7.75 -4.55
C GLN A 155 -2.73 -7.83 -4.12
N VAL A 156 -3.30 -6.70 -3.65
CA VAL A 156 -4.68 -6.59 -3.20
C VAL A 156 -5.45 -5.53 -3.99
N LYS A 157 -6.78 -5.67 -4.06
CA LYS A 157 -7.67 -4.64 -4.62
C LYS A 157 -7.80 -3.45 -3.65
N ASN A 158 -8.29 -2.31 -4.14
CA ASN A 158 -8.62 -1.16 -3.30
C ASN A 158 -9.64 -1.55 -2.23
N GLY A 159 -9.44 -1.09 -0.99
CA GLY A 159 -10.23 -1.47 0.18
C GLY A 159 -9.92 -2.86 0.76
N CYS A 160 -9.11 -3.67 0.09
CA CYS A 160 -8.71 -4.98 0.58
C CYS A 160 -7.34 -4.94 1.27
N GLY A 161 -7.03 -6.00 1.99
CA GLY A 161 -5.76 -6.11 2.68
C GLY A 161 -5.56 -7.43 3.40
N TYR A 162 -4.76 -7.40 4.45
CA TYR A 162 -4.41 -8.55 5.27
C TYR A 162 -4.47 -8.22 6.76
N GLU A 163 -4.81 -9.21 7.58
CA GLU A 163 -4.58 -9.18 9.02
C GLU A 163 -3.71 -10.36 9.46
N PHE A 164 -2.91 -10.15 10.50
CA PHE A 164 -2.07 -11.16 11.14
C PHE A 164 -1.70 -10.73 12.56
N GLU A 165 -1.14 -11.62 13.34
CA GLU A 165 -0.69 -11.33 14.69
C GLU A 165 0.84 -11.29 14.81
N MET A 166 1.33 -10.34 15.60
CA MET A 166 2.74 -10.23 15.99
C MET A 166 2.89 -10.22 17.52
N ARG A 167 3.99 -10.80 18.00
CA ARG A 167 4.38 -10.76 19.41
C ARG A 167 5.90 -10.57 19.51
N ASN A 168 6.33 -9.56 20.26
CA ASN A 168 7.76 -9.21 20.41
C ASN A 168 8.49 -9.01 19.07
N GLY A 169 7.80 -8.44 18.07
CA GLY A 169 8.36 -8.18 16.74
C GLY A 169 8.38 -9.39 15.78
N GLU A 170 7.90 -10.55 16.20
CA GLU A 170 7.82 -11.77 15.38
C GLU A 170 6.38 -12.13 15.02
N ILE A 171 6.19 -12.74 13.85
CA ILE A 171 4.90 -13.27 13.41
C ILE A 171 4.57 -14.50 14.27
N VAL A 172 3.35 -14.56 14.79
CA VAL A 172 2.87 -15.68 15.65
C VAL A 172 1.77 -16.51 15.00
N ASP A 173 1.19 -16.04 13.90
CA ASP A 173 0.14 -16.75 13.16
C ASP A 173 0.25 -16.43 11.65
N ASP A 174 -0.47 -17.19 10.82
CA ASP A 174 -0.57 -16.93 9.39
C ASP A 174 -1.45 -15.68 9.14
N TYR A 175 -1.38 -15.13 7.92
CA TYR A 175 -2.20 -13.98 7.55
C TYR A 175 -3.54 -14.40 6.95
N SER A 176 -4.55 -13.56 7.13
CA SER A 176 -5.88 -13.70 6.52
C SER A 176 -6.22 -12.48 5.67
N PRO A 177 -6.90 -12.64 4.52
CA PRO A 177 -7.39 -11.52 3.72
C PRO A 177 -8.56 -10.82 4.41
N ILE A 178 -8.67 -9.49 4.23
CA ILE A 178 -9.74 -8.66 4.76
C ILE A 178 -10.31 -7.68 3.73
N GLY A 179 -11.50 -7.13 3.98
CA GLY A 179 -12.09 -6.02 3.23
C GLY A 179 -12.61 -6.36 1.84
N CYS A 180 -12.41 -7.57 1.34
CA CYS A 180 -12.90 -7.99 0.02
C CYS A 180 -14.35 -8.49 0.12
N GLY A 181 -15.29 -7.56 0.14
CA GLY A 181 -16.73 -7.84 0.07
C GLY A 181 -17.20 -8.06 -1.35
#